data_22d64b20d3852fa82d10038a5dfc3a0e
#
_entry.id   22d64b20d3852fa82d10038a5dfc3a0e
#
_cell.length_a   1.000
_cell.length_b   1.000
_cell.length_c   1.000
_cell.angle_alpha   90.00
_cell.angle_beta   90.00
_cell.angle_gamma   90.00
#
_symmetry.space_group_name_H-M   'P 1'
#
loop_
_entity.id
_entity.type
_entity.pdbx_description
1 polymer ?
#
loop_
_entity_poly.entity_id
_entity_poly.type
_entity_poly.pdbx_seq_one_letter_code
_entity_poly.pdbx_strand_id
1 'polypeptide(L)'
;MSDWKSAHPLLRGAPYFLFFIFYWVAEALFVPYLGLYFEMRGMNSVQIGMLNSLFYVVTIISAMTIGYFADKTRRPRLTVSICFSCVVLVVLYMSRATTLPHLAAAYALYGYFVVSCCDLVDKLLLEQLGDDTRYFGLFRV
;
A
#
# COMPACT_ATOMS: atom_id res chain seq x y z
N MET A 1 11.07 0.09 28.42
CA MET A 1 11.03 -0.15 26.95
C MET A 1 11.79 -1.41 26.53
N SER A 2 12.28 -2.22 27.48
CA SER A 2 13.08 -3.45 27.28
C SER A 2 12.28 -4.75 27.18
N ASP A 3 11.04 -4.79 27.71
CA ASP A 3 10.26 -6.05 27.82
C ASP A 3 9.62 -6.53 26.51
N TRP A 4 9.52 -5.66 25.52
CA TRP A 4 8.92 -5.99 24.23
C TRP A 4 9.76 -7.00 23.41
N LYS A 5 11.09 -6.94 23.52
CA LYS A 5 11.99 -7.85 22.77
C LYS A 5 12.00 -9.28 23.34
N SER A 6 11.61 -9.46 24.59
CA SER A 6 11.47 -10.75 25.25
C SER A 6 10.10 -11.41 25.03
N ALA A 7 9.13 -10.69 24.44
CA ALA A 7 7.81 -11.22 24.16
C ALA A 7 7.85 -12.31 23.07
N HIS A 8 6.94 -13.27 23.18
CA HIS A 8 6.81 -14.34 22.18
C HIS A 8 6.65 -13.77 20.76
N PRO A 9 7.29 -14.37 19.72
CA PRO A 9 7.25 -13.86 18.33
C PRO A 9 5.84 -13.55 17.81
N LEU A 10 4.85 -14.34 18.21
CA LEU A 10 3.44 -14.12 17.84
C LEU A 10 2.88 -12.79 18.38
N LEU A 11 3.23 -12.41 19.60
CA LEU A 11 2.80 -11.12 20.18
C LEU A 11 3.49 -9.93 19.48
N ARG A 12 4.72 -10.12 19.05
CA ARG A 12 5.48 -9.10 18.32
C ARG A 12 4.93 -8.88 16.91
N GLY A 13 4.41 -9.93 16.27
CA GLY A 13 3.81 -9.88 14.93
C GLY A 13 2.34 -9.43 14.89
N ALA A 14 1.62 -9.51 16.03
CA ALA A 14 0.19 -9.23 16.09
C ALA A 14 -0.25 -7.87 15.48
N PRO A 15 0.42 -6.72 15.73
CA PRO A 15 0.04 -5.45 15.12
C PRO A 15 0.18 -5.44 13.59
N TYR A 16 1.16 -6.16 13.04
CA TYR A 16 1.36 -6.30 11.61
C TYR A 16 0.28 -7.20 10.98
N PHE A 17 -0.11 -8.26 11.68
CA PHE A 17 -1.20 -9.13 11.26
C PHE A 17 -2.53 -8.36 11.16
N LEU A 18 -2.88 -7.58 12.19
CA LEU A 18 -4.04 -6.71 12.15
C LEU A 18 -3.96 -5.70 10.99
N PHE A 19 -2.78 -5.11 10.77
CA PHE A 19 -2.56 -4.24 9.63
C PHE A 19 -2.87 -4.94 8.31
N PHE A 20 -2.35 -6.15 8.07
CA PHE A 20 -2.59 -6.88 6.84
C PHE A 20 -4.06 -7.26 6.66
N ILE A 21 -4.75 -7.69 7.72
CA ILE A 21 -6.19 -7.95 7.65
C ILE A 21 -6.94 -6.69 7.18
N PHE A 22 -6.73 -5.56 7.85
CA PHE A 22 -7.42 -4.32 7.48
C PHE A 22 -7.04 -3.84 6.08
N TYR A 23 -5.77 -3.97 5.71
CA TYR A 23 -5.29 -3.62 4.38
C TYR A 23 -5.97 -4.46 3.29
N TRP A 24 -5.95 -5.78 3.42
CA TRP A 24 -6.56 -6.67 2.42
C TRP A 24 -8.08 -6.57 2.37
N VAL A 25 -8.74 -6.36 3.50
CA VAL A 25 -10.19 -6.10 3.55
C VAL A 25 -10.51 -4.79 2.82
N ALA A 26 -9.74 -3.74 3.06
CA ALA A 26 -9.92 -2.46 2.37
C ALA A 26 -9.71 -2.60 0.85
N GLU A 27 -8.64 -3.28 0.42
CA GLU A 27 -8.37 -3.57 -1.00
C GLU A 27 -9.49 -4.40 -1.64
N ALA A 28 -9.93 -5.47 -0.99
CA ALA A 28 -11.00 -6.33 -1.49
C ALA A 28 -12.34 -5.61 -1.65
N LEU A 29 -12.60 -4.61 -0.82
CA LEU A 29 -13.79 -3.77 -0.93
C LEU A 29 -13.61 -2.65 -1.97
N PHE A 30 -12.42 -2.06 -2.06
CA PHE A 30 -12.18 -0.87 -2.87
C PHE A 30 -11.93 -1.19 -4.35
N VAL A 31 -11.06 -2.17 -4.63
CA VAL A 31 -10.61 -2.46 -6.00
C VAL A 31 -11.74 -2.86 -6.96
N PRO A 32 -12.69 -3.75 -6.59
CA PRO A 32 -13.79 -4.09 -7.49
C PRO A 32 -14.67 -2.90 -7.86
N TYR A 33 -14.85 -1.96 -6.92
CA TYR A 33 -15.68 -0.78 -7.15
C TYR A 33 -14.99 0.30 -7.99
N LEU A 34 -13.66 0.28 -8.11
CA LEU A 34 -12.92 1.22 -8.95
C LEU A 34 -13.30 1.11 -10.43
N GLY A 35 -13.45 -0.12 -10.95
CA GLY A 35 -13.89 -0.35 -12.31
C GLY A 35 -15.25 0.27 -12.56
N LEU A 36 -16.22 -0.03 -11.70
CA LEU A 36 -17.56 0.53 -11.76
C LEU A 36 -17.56 2.07 -11.65
N TYR A 37 -16.74 2.61 -10.74
CA TYR A 37 -16.57 4.04 -10.56
C TYR A 37 -16.10 4.73 -11.85
N PHE A 38 -15.12 4.13 -12.54
CA PHE A 38 -14.62 4.67 -13.80
C PHE A 38 -15.67 4.59 -14.92
N GLU A 39 -16.42 3.50 -14.99
CA GLU A 39 -17.56 3.38 -15.92
C GLU A 39 -18.63 4.45 -15.66
N MET A 40 -19.00 4.69 -14.41
CA MET A 40 -19.94 5.76 -14.02
C MET A 40 -19.43 7.16 -14.37
N ARG A 41 -18.12 7.34 -14.50
CA ARG A 41 -17.48 8.59 -14.96
C ARG A 41 -17.40 8.68 -16.50
N GLY A 42 -18.02 7.72 -17.23
CA GLY A 42 -18.10 7.71 -18.68
C GLY A 42 -16.87 7.17 -19.39
N MET A 43 -16.01 6.42 -18.66
CA MET A 43 -14.86 5.77 -19.29
C MET A 43 -15.27 4.47 -19.97
N ASN A 44 -14.70 4.24 -21.15
CA ASN A 44 -14.86 2.97 -21.84
C ASN A 44 -13.85 1.92 -21.35
N SER A 45 -14.09 0.63 -21.66
CA SER A 45 -13.25 -0.48 -21.21
C SER A 45 -11.79 -0.34 -21.63
N VAL A 46 -11.51 0.29 -22.78
CA VAL A 46 -10.14 0.52 -23.26
C VAL A 46 -9.41 1.54 -22.36
N GLN A 47 -10.10 2.62 -21.99
CA GLN A 47 -9.53 3.63 -21.08
C GLN A 47 -9.28 3.06 -19.69
N ILE A 48 -10.17 2.22 -19.17
CA ILE A 48 -9.99 1.54 -17.90
C ILE A 48 -8.78 0.58 -17.97
N GLY A 49 -8.64 -0.16 -19.09
CA GLY A 49 -7.47 -1.00 -19.33
C GLY A 49 -6.16 -0.20 -19.36
N MET A 50 -6.15 0.97 -19.99
CA MET A 50 -4.99 1.86 -20.01
C MET A 50 -4.65 2.39 -18.61
N LEU A 51 -5.67 2.74 -17.79
CA LEU A 51 -5.46 3.15 -16.41
C LEU A 51 -4.84 2.05 -15.58
N ASN A 52 -5.33 0.81 -15.71
CA ASN A 52 -4.75 -0.34 -15.01
C ASN A 52 -3.29 -0.60 -15.45
N SER A 53 -2.99 -0.50 -16.75
CA SER A 53 -1.63 -0.63 -17.24
C SER A 53 -0.72 0.45 -16.66
N LEU A 54 -1.18 1.70 -16.62
CA LEU A 54 -0.45 2.81 -16.00
C LEU A 54 -0.21 2.56 -14.50
N PHE A 55 -1.22 2.06 -13.78
CA PHE A 55 -1.10 1.68 -12.38
C PHE A 55 0.06 0.70 -12.17
N TYR A 56 0.11 -0.41 -12.91
CA TYR A 56 1.18 -1.41 -12.77
C TYR A 56 2.57 -0.87 -13.12
N VAL A 57 2.69 -0.04 -14.15
CA VAL A 57 3.98 0.60 -14.49
C VAL A 57 4.46 1.50 -13.34
N VAL A 58 3.56 2.29 -12.79
CA VAL A 58 3.88 3.20 -11.69
C VAL A 58 4.22 2.45 -10.40
N THR A 59 3.58 1.31 -10.12
CA THR A 59 3.92 0.49 -8.93
C THR A 59 5.33 -0.08 -9.00
N ILE A 60 5.81 -0.47 -10.18
CA ILE A 60 7.21 -0.93 -10.37
C ILE A 60 8.19 0.20 -10.05
N ILE A 61 7.93 1.40 -10.56
CA ILE A 61 8.78 2.58 -10.30
C ILE A 61 8.75 2.94 -8.80
N SER A 62 7.58 2.84 -8.18
CA SER A 62 7.37 3.12 -6.77
C SER A 62 8.18 2.20 -5.86
N ALA A 63 8.16 0.89 -6.12
CA ALA A 63 8.90 -0.10 -5.34
C ALA A 63 10.40 0.25 -5.29
N MET A 64 10.99 0.68 -6.41
CA MET A 64 12.39 1.09 -6.47
C MET A 64 12.65 2.41 -5.72
N THR A 65 11.81 3.40 -5.91
CA THR A 65 12.03 4.76 -5.39
C THR A 65 11.74 4.84 -3.89
N ILE A 66 10.59 4.37 -3.44
CA ILE A 66 10.19 4.42 -2.02
C ILE A 66 11.05 3.48 -1.19
N GLY A 67 11.41 2.29 -1.73
CA GLY A 67 12.35 1.38 -1.09
C GLY A 67 13.70 2.06 -0.83
N TYR A 68 14.28 2.69 -1.84
CA TYR A 68 15.51 3.45 -1.71
C TYR A 68 15.41 4.58 -0.66
N PHE A 69 14.32 5.35 -0.67
CA PHE A 69 14.11 6.43 0.31
C PHE A 69 13.96 5.90 1.74
N ALA A 70 13.25 4.79 1.94
CA ALA A 70 13.09 4.16 3.23
C ALA A 70 14.44 3.70 3.81
N ASP A 71 15.29 3.10 2.96
CA ASP A 71 16.63 2.64 3.35
C ASP A 71 17.56 3.81 3.70
N LYS A 72 17.56 4.85 2.87
CA LYS A 72 18.38 6.05 3.08
C LYS A 72 17.99 6.80 4.34
N THR A 73 16.70 6.90 4.63
CA THR A 73 16.19 7.65 5.79
C THR A 73 16.39 6.88 7.10
N ARG A 74 16.61 5.55 7.06
CA ARG A 74 16.69 4.65 8.22
C ARG A 74 15.50 4.77 9.19
N ARG A 75 14.36 5.25 8.70
CA ARG A 75 13.11 5.44 9.46
C ARG A 75 11.91 4.85 8.70
N PRO A 76 11.87 3.54 8.46
CA PRO A 76 10.82 2.93 7.62
C PRO A 76 9.41 3.16 8.17
N ARG A 77 9.24 3.20 9.51
CA ARG A 77 7.93 3.50 10.13
C ARG A 77 7.40 4.88 9.75
N LEU A 78 8.27 5.88 9.70
CA LEU A 78 7.89 7.24 9.31
C LEU A 78 7.54 7.29 7.83
N THR A 79 8.28 6.59 6.98
CA THR A 79 8.00 6.47 5.54
C THR A 79 6.63 5.82 5.31
N VAL A 80 6.30 4.72 6.01
CA VAL A 80 4.98 4.09 5.94
C VAL A 80 3.87 5.07 6.32
N SER A 81 4.02 5.82 7.42
CA SER A 81 3.01 6.80 7.86
C SER A 81 2.79 7.91 6.84
N ILE A 82 3.87 8.40 6.21
CA ILE A 82 3.77 9.42 5.15
C ILE A 82 3.05 8.84 3.93
N CYS A 83 3.42 7.63 3.48
CA CYS A 83 2.79 7.00 2.33
C CYS A 83 1.28 6.79 2.57
N PHE A 84 0.87 6.31 3.75
CA PHE A 84 -0.55 6.19 4.08
C PHE A 84 -1.29 7.51 4.08
N SER A 85 -0.69 8.56 4.63
CA SER A 85 -1.27 9.91 4.58
C SER A 85 -1.46 10.37 3.14
N CYS A 86 -0.48 10.10 2.27
CA CYS A 86 -0.58 10.40 0.83
C CYS A 86 -1.70 9.59 0.17
N VAL A 87 -1.85 8.30 0.49
CA VAL A 87 -2.95 7.47 -0.05
C VAL A 87 -4.31 8.07 0.29
N VAL A 88 -4.52 8.46 1.56
CA VAL A 88 -5.78 9.09 1.99
C VAL A 88 -6.06 10.37 1.19
N LEU A 89 -5.06 11.25 1.05
CA LEU A 89 -5.19 12.50 0.29
C LEU A 89 -5.49 12.23 -1.19
N VAL A 90 -4.84 11.25 -1.78
CA VAL A 90 -5.05 10.88 -3.19
C VAL A 90 -6.45 10.31 -3.41
N VAL A 91 -6.95 9.46 -2.51
CA VAL A 91 -8.33 8.92 -2.58
C VAL A 91 -9.36 10.05 -2.45
N LEU A 92 -9.16 11.00 -1.53
CA LEU A 92 -10.00 12.18 -1.41
C LEU A 92 -9.96 13.06 -2.68
N TYR A 93 -8.78 13.24 -3.27
CA TYR A 93 -8.64 13.95 -4.54
C TYR A 93 -9.34 13.21 -5.68
N MET A 94 -9.20 11.88 -5.77
CA MET A 94 -9.84 11.05 -6.79
C MET A 94 -11.37 11.15 -6.70
N SER A 95 -11.96 11.23 -5.51
CA SER A 95 -13.40 11.40 -5.32
C SER A 95 -13.93 12.73 -5.89
N ARG A 96 -13.08 13.76 -5.95
CA ARG A 96 -13.41 15.09 -6.50
C ARG A 96 -13.05 15.26 -7.98
N ALA A 97 -12.19 14.40 -8.51
CA ALA A 97 -11.77 14.47 -9.90
C ALA A 97 -12.93 14.14 -10.86
N THR A 98 -13.15 15.01 -11.83
CA THR A 98 -14.25 14.87 -12.81
C THR A 98 -13.76 14.59 -14.22
N THR A 99 -12.50 14.92 -14.52
CA THR A 99 -11.92 14.75 -15.86
C THR A 99 -10.99 13.54 -15.92
N LEU A 100 -10.95 12.89 -17.08
CA LEU A 100 -10.13 11.71 -17.32
C LEU A 100 -8.63 11.89 -16.95
N PRO A 101 -7.95 13.00 -17.32
CA PRO A 101 -6.54 13.15 -16.96
C PRO A 101 -6.32 13.29 -15.45
N HIS A 102 -7.22 13.94 -14.71
CA HIS A 102 -7.13 14.05 -13.26
C HIS A 102 -7.38 12.69 -12.58
N LEU A 103 -8.32 11.90 -13.10
CA LEU A 103 -8.55 10.54 -12.61
C LEU A 103 -7.36 9.63 -12.89
N ALA A 104 -6.76 9.72 -14.08
CA ALA A 104 -5.57 8.96 -14.43
C ALA A 104 -4.38 9.31 -13.52
N ALA A 105 -4.13 10.62 -13.29
CA ALA A 105 -3.08 11.07 -12.41
C ALA A 105 -3.32 10.62 -10.95
N ALA A 106 -4.56 10.75 -10.46
CA ALA A 106 -4.91 10.31 -9.12
C ALA A 106 -4.75 8.80 -8.95
N TYR A 107 -5.18 8.00 -9.92
CA TYR A 107 -5.05 6.54 -9.86
C TYR A 107 -3.59 6.08 -9.97
N ALA A 108 -2.77 6.74 -10.78
CA ALA A 108 -1.34 6.50 -10.83
C ALA A 108 -0.67 6.82 -9.48
N LEU A 109 -1.00 7.96 -8.86
CA LEU A 109 -0.49 8.32 -7.53
C LEU A 109 -0.97 7.36 -6.44
N TYR A 110 -2.21 6.88 -6.53
CA TYR A 110 -2.72 5.85 -5.64
C TYR A 110 -1.84 4.58 -5.72
N GLY A 111 -1.59 4.07 -6.94
CA GLY A 111 -0.71 2.92 -7.15
C GLY A 111 0.71 3.14 -6.66
N TYR A 112 1.23 4.37 -6.85
CA TYR A 112 2.57 4.73 -6.39
C TYR A 112 2.73 4.58 -4.87
N PHE A 113 1.75 4.98 -4.08
CA PHE A 113 1.86 4.94 -2.63
C PHE A 113 1.33 3.65 -1.99
N VAL A 114 0.24 3.07 -2.49
CA VAL A 114 -0.44 1.96 -1.81
C VAL A 114 0.38 0.67 -1.81
N VAL A 115 0.97 0.30 -2.94
CA VAL A 115 1.77 -0.93 -3.05
C VAL A 115 3.03 -0.83 -2.22
N SER A 116 3.74 0.30 -2.29
CA SER A 116 4.95 0.50 -1.49
C SER A 116 4.70 0.53 0.02
N CYS A 117 3.49 0.89 0.47
CA CYS A 117 3.13 0.75 1.88
C CYS A 117 3.19 -0.71 2.34
N CYS A 118 2.62 -1.62 1.55
CA CYS A 118 2.61 -3.05 1.87
C CYS A 118 4.03 -3.62 1.95
N ASP A 119 4.86 -3.33 0.93
CA ASP A 119 6.26 -3.79 0.89
C ASP A 119 7.10 -3.29 2.07
N LEU A 120 6.87 -2.03 2.47
CA LEU A 120 7.57 -1.46 3.64
C LEU A 120 7.10 -2.10 4.96
N VAL A 121 5.83 -2.46 5.07
CA VAL A 121 5.31 -3.16 6.27
C VAL A 121 5.84 -4.58 6.32
N ASP A 122 5.93 -5.29 5.18
CA ASP A 122 6.60 -6.59 5.08
C ASP A 122 8.04 -6.52 5.59
N LYS A 123 8.80 -5.51 5.16
CA LYS A 123 10.17 -5.27 5.62
C LYS A 123 10.23 -5.03 7.13
N LEU A 124 9.34 -4.18 7.66
CA LEU A 124 9.27 -3.93 9.10
C LEU A 124 8.93 -5.18 9.90
N LEU A 125 8.04 -6.03 9.39
CA LEU A 125 7.70 -7.30 10.00
C LEU A 125 8.91 -8.23 10.04
N LEU A 126 9.65 -8.36 8.93
CA LEU A 126 10.87 -9.17 8.87
C LEU A 126 11.95 -8.67 9.84
N GLU A 127 12.19 -7.35 9.90
CA GLU A 127 13.11 -6.75 10.87
C GLU A 127 12.68 -7.01 12.32
N GLN A 128 11.38 -7.06 12.59
CA GLN A 128 10.83 -7.31 13.93
C GLN A 128 10.93 -8.78 14.33
N LEU A 129 10.76 -9.72 13.40
CA LEU A 129 10.87 -11.15 13.65
C LEU A 129 12.34 -11.59 13.79
N GLY A 130 13.28 -10.92 13.13
CA GLY A 130 14.71 -11.28 13.16
C GLY A 130 14.93 -12.72 12.69
N ASP A 131 15.49 -13.56 13.58
CA ASP A 131 15.78 -14.97 13.25
C ASP A 131 14.54 -15.87 13.19
N ASP A 132 13.38 -15.39 13.69
CA ASP A 132 12.12 -16.15 13.72
C ASP A 132 11.30 -16.00 12.43
N THR A 133 11.96 -15.89 11.28
CA THR A 133 11.33 -15.70 9.95
C THR A 133 10.33 -16.79 9.55
N ARG A 134 10.40 -17.98 10.19
CA ARG A 134 9.42 -19.07 10.00
C ARG A 134 7.97 -18.66 10.28
N TYR A 135 7.76 -17.66 11.14
CA TYR A 135 6.43 -17.13 11.45
C TYR A 135 5.93 -16.08 10.45
N PHE A 136 6.79 -15.62 9.52
CA PHE A 136 6.43 -14.59 8.54
C PHE A 136 5.21 -14.96 7.70
N GLY A 137 5.15 -16.23 7.23
CA GLY A 137 4.01 -16.72 6.46
C GLY A 137 2.67 -16.73 7.21
N LEU A 138 2.70 -16.80 8.55
CA LEU A 138 1.49 -16.75 9.38
C LEU A 138 0.91 -15.33 9.51
N PHE A 139 1.73 -14.30 9.32
CA PHE A 139 1.33 -12.89 9.46
C PHE A 139 0.98 -12.23 8.14
N ARG A 140 1.42 -12.84 7.01
CA ARG A 140 1.15 -12.34 5.65
C ARG A 140 0.01 -13.11 5.00
N VAL A 141 -1.15 -13.12 5.61
CA VAL A 141 -2.34 -13.84 5.07
C VAL A 141 -2.88 -13.22 3.80
#